data_e4e80779fcf07c4932dedbb7819ae6a3
#
_entry.id   e4e80779fcf07c4932dedbb7819ae6a3
#
_cell.length_a   1.000
_cell.length_b   1.000
_cell.length_c   1.000
_cell.angle_alpha   90.00
_cell.angle_beta   90.00
_cell.angle_gamma   90.00
#
_symmetry.space_group_name_H-M   'P 1'
#
loop_
_entity.id
_entity.type
_entity.pdbx_description
1 polymer ?
#
loop_
_entity_poly.entity_id
_entity_poly.type
_entity_poly.pdbx_seq_one_letter_code
_entity_poly.pdbx_strand_id
1 'polypeptide(L)'
;MLGRMTSPTPVAPLPADALARSLAPFGESRMLPVEAYTSDDVFAWEQQTFFRGWQCVGRSDEIAEPGMQRADKVGDTTVLLVRGEDGVLRAFANTCRHRGHEILPCGSSTKARAITCPYHSWSYKLDGELFSAAGYGGFTSFDMAEFPLRPITVEEWHGWVFLDISGLAGPLSRHVSGLEERIAQYTPERLVVQGRHEYVIQSNWKIVIENYQECYHCSSIHPELCQVSPPESGENWAPSTGAWVGGWQDLRPHAVTMSLDGHSDGVFIPGLNEIEQRRIDYIGIFPNLLVSLHPDYIMTHRMVPLSPRETWVECQWAFPPEALDKPGFSPAYAMDFWDITNREDWGACESVQRGLDSGFAEPGPLSPDEDAIYQFVTMIARGYLGQPMPAVQEPAGA
;
A
#
# COMPACT_ATOMS: atom_id res chain seq x y z
N MET A 1 0.70 -33.61 -11.05
CA MET A 1 0.40 -32.72 -9.90
C MET A 1 1.46 -33.02 -8.83
N LEU A 2 2.56 -32.29 -8.83
CA LEU A 2 3.52 -32.31 -7.72
C LEU A 2 3.08 -31.22 -6.76
N GLY A 3 2.54 -31.61 -5.60
CA GLY A 3 2.25 -30.70 -4.51
C GLY A 3 3.53 -29.92 -4.15
N ARG A 4 3.55 -28.60 -4.40
CA ARG A 4 4.58 -27.74 -3.83
C ARG A 4 4.42 -27.81 -2.32
N MET A 5 5.36 -28.47 -1.65
CA MET A 5 5.55 -28.30 -0.22
C MET A 5 5.85 -26.82 0.00
N THR A 6 4.95 -26.12 0.65
CA THR A 6 5.20 -24.75 1.10
C THR A 6 6.32 -24.81 2.11
N SER A 7 7.50 -24.35 1.76
CA SER A 7 8.55 -24.12 2.76
C SER A 7 7.99 -23.15 3.80
N PRO A 8 8.23 -23.38 5.10
CA PRO A 8 7.80 -22.42 6.11
C PRO A 8 8.37 -21.03 5.79
N THR A 9 7.59 -20.00 6.03
CA THR A 9 8.05 -18.61 5.90
C THR A 9 9.30 -18.44 6.75
N PRO A 10 10.41 -17.94 6.22
CA PRO A 10 11.62 -17.75 7.01
C PRO A 10 11.33 -16.76 8.15
N VAL A 11 11.91 -17.04 9.33
CA VAL A 11 11.82 -16.15 10.49
C VAL A 11 12.78 -14.96 10.28
N ALA A 12 12.36 -13.78 10.69
CA ALA A 12 13.18 -12.57 10.60
C ALA A 12 14.43 -12.66 11.52
N PRO A 13 15.53 -11.96 11.20
CA PRO A 13 16.74 -11.95 12.03
C PRO A 13 16.57 -11.04 13.27
N LEU A 14 15.57 -11.37 14.10
CA LEU A 14 15.23 -10.69 15.34
C LEU A 14 15.10 -11.71 16.48
N PRO A 15 15.48 -11.34 17.73
CA PRO A 15 15.31 -12.23 18.87
C PRO A 15 13.83 -12.50 19.16
N ALA A 16 13.45 -13.78 19.26
CA ALA A 16 12.05 -14.18 19.49
C ALA A 16 11.49 -13.69 20.83
N ASP A 17 12.32 -13.56 21.87
CA ASP A 17 11.94 -13.01 23.17
C ASP A 17 11.67 -11.51 23.12
N ALA A 18 12.35 -10.76 22.26
CA ALA A 18 12.04 -9.36 22.01
C ALA A 18 10.68 -9.21 21.33
N LEU A 19 10.38 -10.02 20.32
CA LEU A 19 9.07 -10.04 19.64
C LEU A 19 7.94 -10.53 20.56
N ALA A 20 8.22 -11.42 21.50
CA ALA A 20 7.22 -11.87 22.47
C ALA A 20 6.69 -10.73 23.34
N ARG A 21 7.48 -9.69 23.63
CA ARG A 21 7.03 -8.49 24.35
C ARG A 21 6.04 -7.66 23.53
N SER A 22 6.23 -7.59 22.22
CA SER A 22 5.29 -6.91 21.32
C SER A 22 3.96 -7.66 21.19
N LEU A 23 3.98 -8.99 21.40
CA LEU A 23 2.80 -9.87 21.36
C LEU A 23 2.10 -10.02 22.71
N ALA A 24 2.59 -9.38 23.79
CA ALA A 24 1.90 -9.37 25.08
C ALA A 24 0.51 -8.72 24.96
N PRO A 25 -0.43 -8.97 25.87
CA PRO A 25 -1.73 -8.32 25.86
C PRO A 25 -1.63 -6.79 25.82
N PHE A 26 -2.62 -6.15 25.17
CA PHE A 26 -2.69 -4.68 25.14
C PHE A 26 -2.65 -4.09 26.58
N GLY A 27 -1.83 -3.06 26.76
CA GLY A 27 -1.50 -2.48 28.07
C GLY A 27 -0.24 -3.07 28.73
N GLU A 28 0.16 -4.30 28.38
CA GLU A 28 1.42 -4.93 28.79
C GLU A 28 2.45 -4.99 27.64
N SER A 29 1.96 -4.85 26.41
CA SER A 29 2.75 -4.92 25.18
C SER A 29 3.76 -3.76 25.09
N ARG A 30 4.72 -3.93 24.18
CA ARG A 30 5.72 -2.92 23.82
C ARG A 30 5.78 -2.78 22.30
N MET A 31 6.27 -1.65 21.85
CA MET A 31 6.64 -1.43 20.45
C MET A 31 7.60 -2.52 19.96
N LEU A 32 7.79 -2.65 18.66
CA LEU A 32 8.75 -3.58 18.07
C LEU A 32 10.18 -3.30 18.58
N PRO A 33 11.07 -4.30 18.59
CA PRO A 33 12.49 -4.08 18.87
C PRO A 33 13.07 -2.99 17.96
N VAL A 34 14.02 -2.19 18.47
CA VAL A 34 14.65 -1.09 17.72
C VAL A 34 15.26 -1.57 16.40
N GLU A 35 15.82 -2.78 16.40
CA GLU A 35 16.39 -3.42 15.22
C GLU A 35 15.36 -3.65 14.09
N ALA A 36 14.07 -3.74 14.41
CA ALA A 36 13.01 -3.82 13.41
C ALA A 36 12.92 -2.56 12.54
N TYR A 37 13.39 -1.42 13.05
CA TYR A 37 13.37 -0.13 12.35
C TYR A 37 14.74 0.29 11.79
N THR A 38 15.83 -0.28 12.31
CA THR A 38 17.19 0.24 12.07
C THR A 38 18.13 -0.75 11.39
N SER A 39 17.81 -2.07 11.42
CA SER A 39 18.69 -3.11 10.90
C SER A 39 18.55 -3.29 9.38
N ASP A 40 19.70 -3.27 8.67
CA ASP A 40 19.78 -3.60 7.25
C ASP A 40 19.38 -5.05 6.97
N ASP A 41 19.72 -5.99 7.86
CA ASP A 41 19.38 -7.40 7.72
C ASP A 41 17.87 -7.65 7.84
N VAL A 42 17.21 -6.95 8.78
CA VAL A 42 15.73 -7.00 8.91
C VAL A 42 15.08 -6.41 7.69
N PHE A 43 15.55 -5.28 7.23
CA PHE A 43 15.04 -4.64 6.01
C PHE A 43 15.20 -5.55 4.79
N ALA A 44 16.36 -6.18 4.61
CA ALA A 44 16.57 -7.13 3.52
C ALA A 44 15.60 -8.32 3.59
N TRP A 45 15.33 -8.81 4.80
CA TRP A 45 14.34 -9.85 5.03
C TRP A 45 12.92 -9.39 4.68
N GLU A 46 12.53 -8.16 5.08
CA GLU A 46 11.23 -7.56 4.74
C GLU A 46 11.02 -7.46 3.22
N GLN A 47 12.06 -7.01 2.49
CA GLN A 47 12.01 -6.92 1.03
C GLN A 47 11.78 -8.30 0.37
N GLN A 48 12.32 -9.37 0.95
CA GLN A 48 12.18 -10.73 0.42
C GLN A 48 10.95 -11.47 0.93
N THR A 49 10.25 -10.92 1.93
CA THR A 49 9.11 -11.58 2.58
C THR A 49 7.85 -10.73 2.50
N PHE A 50 7.79 -9.61 3.21
CA PHE A 50 6.63 -8.74 3.26
C PHE A 50 6.34 -8.10 1.89
N PHE A 51 7.38 -7.55 1.26
CA PHE A 51 7.27 -6.88 -0.03
C PHE A 51 7.34 -7.81 -1.24
N ARG A 52 7.19 -9.12 -1.05
CA ARG A 52 6.93 -10.09 -2.12
C ARG A 52 5.52 -10.67 -2.10
N GLY A 53 4.75 -10.48 -1.01
CA GLY A 53 3.32 -10.74 -0.95
C GLY A 53 2.50 -9.63 -1.62
N TRP A 54 1.21 -9.56 -1.28
CA TRP A 54 0.33 -8.52 -1.82
C TRP A 54 0.82 -7.13 -1.46
N GLN A 55 0.99 -6.28 -2.46
CA GLN A 55 1.28 -4.86 -2.29
C GLN A 55 0.66 -4.03 -3.41
N CYS A 56 0.23 -2.82 -3.07
CA CYS A 56 -0.31 -1.87 -4.03
C CYS A 56 0.80 -1.25 -4.87
N VAL A 57 0.57 -1.17 -6.19
CA VAL A 57 1.53 -0.57 -7.14
C VAL A 57 0.97 0.62 -7.91
N GLY A 58 -0.20 1.11 -7.51
CA GLY A 58 -0.83 2.29 -8.09
C GLY A 58 -2.28 2.05 -8.46
N ARG A 59 -2.81 2.87 -9.35
CA ARG A 59 -4.20 2.80 -9.77
C ARG A 59 -4.38 2.14 -11.13
N SER A 60 -5.57 1.53 -11.33
CA SER A 60 -5.95 0.87 -12.58
C SER A 60 -6.08 1.84 -13.75
N ASP A 61 -6.49 3.09 -13.48
CA ASP A 61 -6.67 4.14 -14.48
C ASP A 61 -5.33 4.64 -15.05
N GLU A 62 -4.23 4.46 -14.32
CA GLU A 62 -2.88 4.77 -14.81
C GLU A 62 -2.40 3.82 -15.92
N ILE A 63 -3.09 2.69 -16.11
CA ILE A 63 -2.80 1.67 -17.12
C ILE A 63 -4.10 1.15 -17.75
N ALA A 64 -5.06 2.04 -18.05
CA ALA A 64 -6.41 1.66 -18.47
C ALA A 64 -6.50 1.19 -19.92
N GLU A 65 -5.69 1.74 -20.83
CA GLU A 65 -5.89 1.51 -22.26
C GLU A 65 -5.16 0.25 -22.77
N PRO A 66 -5.78 -0.55 -23.64
CA PRO A 66 -5.12 -1.68 -24.30
C PRO A 66 -3.78 -1.30 -24.93
N GLY A 67 -2.76 -2.14 -24.70
CA GLY A 67 -1.40 -1.92 -25.17
C GLY A 67 -0.53 -1.09 -24.23
N MET A 68 -1.10 -0.47 -23.18
CA MET A 68 -0.28 0.21 -22.16
C MET A 68 0.60 -0.79 -21.42
N GLN A 69 1.83 -0.40 -21.18
CA GLN A 69 2.86 -1.16 -20.47
C GLN A 69 3.58 -0.22 -19.51
N ARG A 70 3.78 -0.65 -18.27
CA ARG A 70 4.46 0.12 -17.22
C ARG A 70 5.39 -0.78 -16.42
N ALA A 71 6.61 -0.34 -16.16
CA ALA A 71 7.57 -1.07 -15.35
C ALA A 71 7.73 -0.39 -13.99
N ASP A 72 7.46 -1.13 -12.93
CA ASP A 72 7.55 -0.64 -11.56
C ASP A 72 8.57 -1.43 -10.75
N LYS A 73 9.23 -0.76 -9.79
CA LYS A 73 9.99 -1.44 -8.75
C LYS A 73 9.04 -1.94 -7.67
N VAL A 74 9.15 -3.22 -7.34
CA VAL A 74 8.30 -3.90 -6.36
C VAL A 74 9.19 -4.77 -5.48
N GLY A 75 9.35 -4.40 -4.20
CA GLY A 75 10.35 -5.02 -3.34
C GLY A 75 11.77 -4.87 -3.93
N ASP A 76 12.44 -5.99 -4.11
CA ASP A 76 13.81 -6.09 -4.64
C ASP A 76 13.87 -6.32 -6.16
N THR A 77 12.74 -6.32 -6.87
CA THR A 77 12.65 -6.67 -8.29
C THR A 77 11.93 -5.61 -9.12
N THR A 78 11.88 -5.80 -10.43
CA THR A 78 11.09 -4.99 -11.36
C THR A 78 10.01 -5.85 -12.02
N VAL A 79 8.81 -5.29 -12.13
CA VAL A 79 7.62 -5.93 -12.69
C VAL A 79 7.13 -5.13 -13.88
N LEU A 80 6.72 -5.82 -14.94
CA LEU A 80 6.10 -5.24 -16.12
C LEU A 80 4.58 -5.47 -16.04
N LEU A 81 3.83 -4.40 -15.87
CA LEU A 81 2.37 -4.37 -15.98
C LEU A 81 1.97 -4.16 -17.44
N VAL A 82 0.95 -4.87 -17.90
CA VAL A 82 0.50 -4.82 -19.31
C VAL A 82 -1.02 -4.90 -19.38
N ARG A 83 -1.67 -3.92 -20.00
CA ARG A 83 -3.09 -4.01 -20.36
C ARG A 83 -3.22 -4.71 -21.70
N GLY A 84 -3.84 -5.89 -21.73
CA GLY A 84 -4.08 -6.68 -22.94
C GLY A 84 -5.11 -6.04 -23.88
N GLU A 85 -5.18 -6.50 -25.12
CA GLU A 85 -6.23 -6.11 -26.09
C GLU A 85 -7.64 -6.52 -25.60
N ASP A 86 -7.71 -7.52 -24.74
CA ASP A 86 -8.93 -8.00 -24.08
C ASP A 86 -9.33 -7.17 -22.86
N GLY A 87 -8.60 -6.09 -22.56
CA GLY A 87 -8.80 -5.24 -21.40
C GLY A 87 -8.29 -5.83 -20.08
N VAL A 88 -7.78 -7.07 -20.08
CA VAL A 88 -7.28 -7.72 -18.85
C VAL A 88 -5.90 -7.18 -18.49
N LEU A 89 -5.73 -6.75 -17.24
CA LEU A 89 -4.42 -6.38 -16.69
C LEU A 89 -3.62 -7.65 -16.36
N ARG A 90 -2.38 -7.69 -16.80
CA ARG A 90 -1.42 -8.76 -16.55
C ARG A 90 -0.13 -8.20 -15.98
N ALA A 91 0.60 -9.02 -15.25
CA ALA A 91 1.91 -8.68 -14.75
C ALA A 91 2.92 -9.77 -15.08
N PHE A 92 4.13 -9.35 -15.39
CA PHE A 92 5.23 -10.25 -15.73
C PHE A 92 6.52 -9.79 -15.03
N ALA A 93 7.43 -10.73 -14.80
CA ALA A 93 8.82 -10.35 -14.51
C ALA A 93 9.34 -9.50 -15.68
N ASN A 94 9.88 -8.34 -15.38
CA ASN A 94 10.41 -7.40 -16.39
C ASN A 94 11.74 -7.86 -16.98
N THR A 95 11.79 -9.12 -17.42
CA THR A 95 13.01 -9.82 -17.80
C THR A 95 12.77 -10.66 -19.05
N CYS A 96 13.52 -10.36 -20.12
CA CYS A 96 13.45 -11.10 -21.39
C CYS A 96 13.94 -12.56 -21.22
N ARG A 97 13.18 -13.50 -21.78
CA ARG A 97 13.45 -14.95 -21.70
C ARG A 97 14.67 -15.40 -22.49
N HIS A 98 15.26 -14.54 -23.31
CA HIS A 98 16.46 -14.84 -24.08
C HIS A 98 17.72 -14.84 -23.19
N ARG A 99 18.11 -13.64 -22.69
CA ARG A 99 19.36 -13.44 -21.94
C ARG A 99 19.18 -12.52 -20.72
N GLY A 100 17.98 -12.43 -20.18
CA GLY A 100 17.71 -11.71 -18.95
C GLY A 100 17.74 -10.17 -19.06
N HIS A 101 17.70 -9.59 -20.28
CA HIS A 101 17.66 -8.14 -20.43
C HIS A 101 16.35 -7.57 -19.86
N GLU A 102 16.42 -6.45 -19.17
CA GLU A 102 15.23 -5.68 -18.76
C GLU A 102 14.45 -5.26 -20.01
N ILE A 103 13.12 -5.47 -20.01
CA ILE A 103 12.27 -5.22 -21.19
C ILE A 103 11.94 -3.74 -21.30
N LEU A 104 11.48 -3.15 -20.20
CA LEU A 104 11.14 -1.74 -20.10
C LEU A 104 11.88 -1.13 -18.90
N PRO A 105 12.57 0.03 -19.05
CA PRO A 105 13.25 0.65 -17.91
C PRO A 105 12.30 0.91 -16.74
N CYS A 106 12.74 0.59 -15.53
CA CYS A 106 11.97 0.80 -14.31
C CYS A 106 11.53 2.28 -14.19
N GLY A 107 10.28 2.52 -13.80
CA GLY A 107 9.66 3.84 -13.71
C GLY A 107 9.19 4.41 -15.06
N SER A 108 9.31 3.65 -16.17
CA SER A 108 8.82 4.11 -17.46
C SER A 108 7.54 3.41 -17.89
N SER A 109 6.83 4.07 -18.82
CA SER A 109 5.62 3.54 -19.45
C SER A 109 5.68 3.70 -20.97
N THR A 110 4.95 2.84 -21.68
CA THR A 110 4.79 2.92 -23.13
C THR A 110 3.43 2.37 -23.54
N LYS A 111 3.04 2.61 -24.78
CA LYS A 111 1.86 1.97 -25.38
C LYS A 111 2.26 1.35 -26.70
N ALA A 112 2.13 0.02 -26.81
CA ALA A 112 2.50 -0.73 -28.01
C ALA A 112 1.62 -1.99 -28.15
N ARG A 113 1.53 -2.52 -29.38
CA ARG A 113 0.77 -3.73 -29.70
C ARG A 113 1.49 -5.03 -29.31
N ALA A 114 2.74 -4.94 -28.89
CA ALA A 114 3.56 -6.05 -28.46
C ALA A 114 4.56 -5.60 -27.39
N ILE A 115 5.04 -6.52 -26.61
CA ILE A 115 6.14 -6.33 -25.65
C ILE A 115 7.42 -6.72 -26.38
N THR A 116 8.32 -5.76 -26.62
CA THR A 116 9.55 -6.03 -27.39
C THR A 116 10.79 -5.75 -26.57
N CYS A 117 11.66 -6.77 -26.46
CA CYS A 117 12.95 -6.63 -25.81
C CYS A 117 13.87 -5.75 -26.68
N PRO A 118 14.45 -4.67 -26.15
CA PRO A 118 15.27 -3.75 -26.92
C PRO A 118 16.64 -4.32 -27.30
N TYR A 119 17.06 -5.46 -26.71
CA TYR A 119 18.38 -6.01 -26.96
C TYR A 119 18.47 -6.81 -28.26
N HIS A 120 17.60 -7.80 -28.47
CA HIS A 120 17.61 -8.66 -29.68
C HIS A 120 16.24 -8.79 -30.33
N SER A 121 15.31 -7.86 -30.04
CA SER A 121 13.97 -7.80 -30.62
C SER A 121 13.11 -9.07 -30.43
N TRP A 122 13.37 -9.84 -29.36
CA TRP A 122 12.39 -10.85 -28.97
C TRP A 122 11.08 -10.17 -28.62
N SER A 123 9.99 -10.62 -29.25
CA SER A 123 8.71 -9.95 -29.15
C SER A 123 7.65 -10.91 -28.60
N TYR A 124 6.92 -10.42 -27.60
CA TYR A 124 5.86 -11.13 -26.93
C TYR A 124 4.53 -10.45 -27.19
N LYS A 125 3.47 -11.24 -27.27
CA LYS A 125 2.11 -10.71 -27.23
C LYS A 125 1.83 -10.03 -25.90
N LEU A 126 0.73 -9.28 -25.80
CA LEU A 126 0.35 -8.62 -24.53
C LEU A 126 -0.10 -9.60 -23.44
N ASP A 127 -0.32 -10.87 -23.78
CA ASP A 127 -0.55 -11.97 -22.84
C ASP A 127 0.74 -12.67 -22.37
N GLY A 128 1.90 -12.22 -22.87
CA GLY A 128 3.21 -12.73 -22.50
C GLY A 128 3.73 -13.88 -23.38
N GLU A 129 2.94 -14.40 -24.34
CA GLU A 129 3.39 -15.45 -25.26
C GLU A 129 4.47 -14.93 -26.20
N LEU A 130 5.59 -15.65 -26.35
CA LEU A 130 6.62 -15.32 -27.34
C LEU A 130 6.12 -15.65 -28.75
N PHE A 131 6.08 -14.66 -29.64
CA PHE A 131 5.65 -14.88 -31.03
C PHE A 131 6.71 -14.56 -32.07
N SER A 132 7.83 -13.92 -31.67
CA SER A 132 8.94 -13.62 -32.58
C SER A 132 10.28 -13.69 -31.85
N ALA A 133 11.19 -14.50 -32.40
CA ALA A 133 12.57 -14.63 -31.93
C ALA A 133 13.50 -14.54 -33.15
N ALA A 134 14.05 -13.34 -33.38
CA ALA A 134 14.91 -13.09 -34.55
C ALA A 134 16.13 -14.02 -34.56
N GLY A 135 16.44 -14.62 -35.74
CA GLY A 135 17.61 -15.48 -35.92
C GLY A 135 17.38 -16.96 -35.55
N TYR A 136 16.26 -17.35 -34.98
CA TYR A 136 16.02 -18.74 -34.52
C TYR A 136 15.30 -19.63 -35.54
N GLY A 137 14.86 -19.10 -36.67
CA GLY A 137 14.10 -19.85 -37.70
C GLY A 137 14.81 -21.04 -38.36
N GLY A 138 16.11 -21.23 -38.11
CA GLY A 138 16.89 -22.36 -38.58
C GLY A 138 17.07 -23.52 -37.58
N PHE A 139 16.56 -23.36 -36.35
CA PHE A 139 16.73 -24.36 -35.30
C PHE A 139 15.46 -25.17 -35.11
N THR A 140 15.49 -26.46 -35.43
CA THR A 140 14.34 -27.38 -35.28
C THR A 140 14.00 -27.74 -33.81
N SER A 141 14.96 -27.50 -32.90
CA SER A 141 14.80 -27.77 -31.44
C SER A 141 14.30 -26.55 -30.67
N PHE A 142 14.08 -25.39 -31.31
CA PHE A 142 13.58 -24.19 -30.65
C PHE A 142 12.07 -24.07 -30.80
N ASP A 143 11.38 -24.21 -29.66
CA ASP A 143 9.92 -23.98 -29.58
C ASP A 143 9.64 -22.69 -28.81
N MET A 144 9.06 -21.71 -29.47
CA MET A 144 8.68 -20.41 -28.86
C MET A 144 7.70 -20.58 -27.68
N ALA A 145 6.88 -21.61 -27.70
CA ALA A 145 5.93 -21.88 -26.62
C ALA A 145 6.59 -22.18 -25.26
N GLU A 146 7.87 -22.54 -25.25
CA GLU A 146 8.63 -22.78 -24.01
C GLU A 146 9.16 -21.49 -23.36
N PHE A 147 9.03 -20.34 -24.05
CA PHE A 147 9.67 -19.08 -23.64
C PHE A 147 8.67 -17.92 -23.43
N PRO A 148 7.46 -18.13 -22.86
CA PRO A 148 6.60 -17.01 -22.49
C PRO A 148 7.24 -16.18 -21.37
N LEU A 149 6.84 -14.93 -21.22
CA LEU A 149 7.21 -14.12 -20.05
C LEU A 149 6.75 -14.82 -18.76
N ARG A 150 7.49 -14.64 -17.68
CA ARG A 150 7.15 -15.21 -16.37
C ARG A 150 6.01 -14.41 -15.76
N PRO A 151 4.82 -15.00 -15.58
CA PRO A 151 3.70 -14.28 -15.00
C PRO A 151 3.92 -13.99 -13.51
N ILE A 152 3.39 -12.86 -13.06
CA ILE A 152 3.27 -12.44 -11.67
C ILE A 152 1.78 -12.29 -11.39
N THR A 153 1.36 -12.69 -10.19
CA THR A 153 -0.05 -12.54 -9.78
C THR A 153 -0.41 -11.07 -9.65
N VAL A 154 -1.48 -10.65 -10.30
CA VAL A 154 -2.02 -9.29 -10.26
C VAL A 154 -3.53 -9.35 -10.11
N GLU A 155 -4.08 -8.51 -9.24
CA GLU A 155 -5.51 -8.31 -9.07
C GLU A 155 -5.82 -6.80 -9.01
N GLU A 156 -6.96 -6.41 -9.57
CA GLU A 156 -7.52 -5.05 -9.44
C GLU A 156 -8.63 -5.08 -8.40
N TRP A 157 -8.60 -4.14 -7.44
CA TRP A 157 -9.58 -4.04 -6.38
C TRP A 157 -9.93 -2.57 -6.13
N HIS A 158 -11.18 -2.19 -6.34
CA HIS A 158 -11.67 -0.80 -6.19
C HIS A 158 -10.78 0.27 -6.85
N GLY A 159 -10.25 -0.03 -8.04
CA GLY A 159 -9.39 0.89 -8.79
C GLY A 159 -7.93 0.92 -8.34
N TRP A 160 -7.51 0.13 -7.35
CA TRP A 160 -6.11 -0.11 -7.03
C TRP A 160 -5.60 -1.41 -7.65
N VAL A 161 -4.33 -1.41 -8.02
CA VAL A 161 -3.63 -2.57 -8.58
C VAL A 161 -2.75 -3.18 -7.51
N PHE A 162 -2.96 -4.46 -7.22
CA PHE A 162 -2.15 -5.23 -6.28
C PHE A 162 -1.36 -6.32 -6.98
N LEU A 163 -0.12 -6.54 -6.55
CA LEU A 163 0.77 -7.60 -7.03
C LEU A 163 1.17 -8.55 -5.89
N ASP A 164 1.23 -9.85 -6.19
CA ASP A 164 1.90 -10.86 -5.38
C ASP A 164 3.04 -11.48 -6.19
N ILE A 165 4.28 -11.07 -5.90
CA ILE A 165 5.49 -11.58 -6.57
C ILE A 165 5.80 -13.00 -6.11
N SER A 166 5.47 -13.34 -4.87
CA SER A 166 5.74 -14.66 -4.30
C SER A 166 4.90 -15.76 -4.97
N GLY A 167 3.70 -15.40 -5.43
CA GLY A 167 2.67 -16.34 -5.89
C GLY A 167 2.16 -17.26 -4.78
N LEU A 168 2.37 -16.90 -3.51
CA LEU A 168 2.04 -17.72 -2.33
C LEU A 168 1.05 -17.04 -1.38
N ALA A 169 0.74 -15.75 -1.60
CA ALA A 169 -0.10 -14.98 -0.67
C ALA A 169 -1.59 -15.39 -0.67
N GLY A 170 -2.01 -16.24 -1.62
CA GLY A 170 -3.42 -16.62 -1.81
C GLY A 170 -4.23 -15.49 -2.46
N PRO A 171 -5.57 -15.56 -2.49
CA PRO A 171 -6.40 -14.55 -3.15
C PRO A 171 -6.35 -13.22 -2.40
N LEU A 172 -6.39 -12.09 -3.15
CA LEU A 172 -6.42 -10.74 -2.60
C LEU A 172 -7.62 -10.52 -1.67
N SER A 173 -8.77 -11.11 -2.00
CA SER A 173 -9.98 -11.04 -1.18
C SER A 173 -9.79 -11.50 0.27
N ARG A 174 -8.82 -12.39 0.53
CA ARG A 174 -8.45 -12.77 1.90
C ARG A 174 -7.58 -11.71 2.57
N HIS A 175 -6.70 -11.07 1.82
CA HIS A 175 -5.82 -10.01 2.30
C HIS A 175 -6.61 -8.76 2.74
N VAL A 176 -7.64 -8.40 1.96
CA VAL A 176 -8.54 -7.26 2.24
C VAL A 176 -9.86 -7.69 2.90
N SER A 177 -9.92 -8.88 3.51
CA SER A 177 -11.14 -9.42 4.11
C SER A 177 -11.72 -8.45 5.15
N GLY A 178 -13.02 -8.16 5.03
CA GLY A 178 -13.76 -7.23 5.90
C GLY A 178 -13.68 -5.76 5.49
N LEU A 179 -12.94 -5.39 4.44
CA LEU A 179 -12.90 -4.02 3.91
C LEU A 179 -14.00 -3.74 2.87
N GLU A 180 -14.53 -4.75 2.20
CA GLU A 180 -15.48 -4.58 1.10
C GLU A 180 -16.69 -3.71 1.51
N GLU A 181 -17.29 -4.01 2.66
CA GLU A 181 -18.46 -3.30 3.18
C GLU A 181 -18.18 -1.84 3.56
N ARG A 182 -16.90 -1.47 3.77
CA ARG A 182 -16.47 -0.12 4.15
C ARG A 182 -16.09 0.74 2.95
N ILE A 183 -15.53 0.12 1.92
CA ILE A 183 -14.96 0.83 0.77
C ILE A 183 -15.95 0.92 -0.39
N ALA A 184 -16.78 -0.10 -0.62
CA ALA A 184 -17.62 -0.21 -1.81
C ALA A 184 -18.55 1.00 -2.03
N GLN A 185 -19.10 1.59 -0.95
CA GLN A 185 -19.99 2.74 -1.06
C GLN A 185 -19.29 4.02 -1.52
N TYR A 186 -17.97 4.12 -1.33
CA TYR A 186 -17.17 5.24 -1.82
C TYR A 186 -16.84 5.12 -3.31
N THR A 187 -17.08 3.95 -3.92
CA THR A 187 -16.85 3.68 -5.36
C THR A 187 -15.48 4.19 -5.86
N PRO A 188 -14.35 3.82 -5.21
CA PRO A 188 -13.04 4.41 -5.49
C PRO A 188 -12.59 4.27 -6.95
N GLU A 189 -13.04 3.21 -7.64
CA GLU A 189 -12.77 2.94 -9.06
C GLU A 189 -13.39 3.97 -10.01
N ARG A 190 -14.39 4.72 -9.55
CA ARG A 190 -15.05 5.80 -10.33
C ARG A 190 -14.40 7.16 -10.12
N LEU A 191 -13.62 7.33 -9.04
CA LEU A 191 -13.02 8.61 -8.70
C LEU A 191 -11.84 8.91 -9.61
N VAL A 192 -11.68 10.19 -9.94
CA VAL A 192 -10.65 10.69 -10.84
C VAL A 192 -9.56 11.39 -10.04
N VAL A 193 -8.32 10.95 -10.17
CA VAL A 193 -7.16 11.60 -9.52
C VAL A 193 -6.97 13.00 -10.09
N GLN A 194 -7.00 14.01 -9.24
CA GLN A 194 -6.82 15.42 -9.60
C GLN A 194 -5.57 16.03 -8.98
N GLY A 195 -4.91 15.34 -8.08
CA GLY A 195 -3.71 15.82 -7.45
C GLY A 195 -2.78 14.70 -7.02
N ARG A 196 -1.48 15.00 -7.01
CA ARG A 196 -0.42 14.08 -6.59
C ARG A 196 0.70 14.87 -5.94
N HIS A 197 1.17 14.39 -4.77
CA HIS A 197 2.41 14.83 -4.16
C HIS A 197 3.30 13.62 -3.89
N GLU A 198 4.61 13.84 -3.94
CA GLU A 198 5.60 12.82 -3.62
C GLU A 198 6.55 13.35 -2.55
N TYR A 199 6.91 12.48 -1.61
CA TYR A 199 7.82 12.78 -0.51
C TYR A 199 8.86 11.67 -0.40
N VAL A 200 10.06 12.05 0.04
CA VAL A 200 11.08 11.12 0.52
C VAL A 200 11.31 11.43 1.99
N ILE A 201 10.90 10.53 2.85
CA ILE A 201 10.91 10.70 4.31
C ILE A 201 12.11 9.95 4.87
N GLN A 202 12.91 10.60 5.69
CA GLN A 202 14.08 9.99 6.35
C GLN A 202 13.62 9.17 7.56
N SER A 203 12.77 8.18 7.31
CA SER A 203 12.16 7.32 8.31
C SER A 203 11.82 5.94 7.76
N ASN A 204 11.79 4.94 8.64
CA ASN A 204 11.35 3.59 8.36
C ASN A 204 9.85 3.56 8.01
N TRP A 205 9.48 2.75 7.04
CA TRP A 205 8.11 2.63 6.55
C TRP A 205 7.09 2.27 7.65
N LYS A 206 7.49 1.51 8.67
CA LYS A 206 6.61 1.15 9.80
C LYS A 206 6.28 2.35 10.66
N ILE A 207 7.23 3.25 10.90
CA ILE A 207 7.01 4.49 11.65
C ILE A 207 5.97 5.36 10.94
N VAL A 208 5.99 5.41 9.60
CA VAL A 208 5.00 6.15 8.80
C VAL A 208 3.59 5.56 8.98
N ILE A 209 3.46 4.22 8.98
CA ILE A 209 2.17 3.57 9.24
C ILE A 209 1.71 3.77 10.68
N GLU A 210 2.62 3.62 11.64
CA GLU A 210 2.33 3.81 13.07
C GLU A 210 1.81 5.23 13.33
N ASN A 211 2.48 6.26 12.81
CA ASN A 211 2.04 7.64 12.92
C ASN A 211 0.64 7.86 12.31
N TYR A 212 0.36 7.28 11.13
CA TYR A 212 -0.95 7.41 10.47
C TYR A 212 -2.10 6.72 11.23
N GLN A 213 -1.84 5.69 12.03
CA GLN A 213 -2.87 4.84 12.65
C GLN A 213 -3.32 5.32 14.04
N GLU A 214 -2.90 6.48 14.48
CA GLU A 214 -3.34 7.07 15.76
C GLU A 214 -3.46 8.58 15.68
N CYS A 215 -4.25 9.17 16.56
CA CYS A 215 -4.35 10.63 16.71
C CYS A 215 -3.98 11.11 18.13
N TYR A 216 -3.24 10.30 18.86
CA TYR A 216 -2.70 10.64 20.18
C TYR A 216 -1.72 11.84 20.10
N HIS A 217 -1.00 11.96 18.97
CA HIS A 217 -0.12 13.09 18.69
C HIS A 217 -0.85 14.33 18.11
N CYS A 218 -2.06 14.17 17.55
CA CYS A 218 -2.72 15.22 16.75
C CYS A 218 -2.86 16.54 17.49
N SER A 219 -3.26 16.49 18.77
CA SER A 219 -3.42 17.73 19.57
C SER A 219 -2.11 18.49 19.78
N SER A 220 -0.97 17.84 19.59
CA SER A 220 0.36 18.42 19.82
C SER A 220 0.99 19.01 18.57
N ILE A 221 0.71 18.44 17.40
CA ILE A 221 1.43 18.83 16.16
C ILE A 221 0.52 19.27 15.01
N HIS A 222 -0.81 19.03 15.07
CA HIS A 222 -1.76 19.33 13.99
C HIS A 222 -2.83 20.36 14.37
N PRO A 223 -2.49 21.63 14.53
CA PRO A 223 -3.46 22.65 14.93
C PRO A 223 -4.58 22.84 13.90
N GLU A 224 -4.28 22.74 12.58
CA GLU A 224 -5.26 22.86 11.51
C GLU A 224 -6.22 21.66 11.48
N LEU A 225 -5.70 20.45 11.62
CA LEU A 225 -6.52 19.23 11.68
C LEU A 225 -7.50 19.31 12.86
N CYS A 226 -7.03 19.71 14.03
CA CYS A 226 -7.85 19.83 15.24
C CYS A 226 -8.98 20.87 15.11
N GLN A 227 -8.88 21.82 14.17
CA GLN A 227 -9.96 22.78 13.90
C GLN A 227 -11.14 22.13 13.18
N VAL A 228 -10.92 21.08 12.39
CA VAL A 228 -11.97 20.43 11.57
C VAL A 228 -12.38 19.06 12.06
N SER A 229 -11.49 18.36 12.80
CA SER A 229 -11.76 17.06 13.41
C SER A 229 -11.22 17.03 14.84
N PRO A 230 -12.03 16.66 15.85
CA PRO A 230 -11.53 16.54 17.22
C PRO A 230 -10.62 15.32 17.35
N PRO A 231 -9.39 15.44 17.88
CA PRO A 231 -8.47 14.31 18.04
C PRO A 231 -9.05 13.16 18.88
N GLU A 232 -9.92 13.49 19.87
CA GLU A 232 -10.58 12.57 20.75
C GLU A 232 -11.86 11.94 20.19
N SER A 233 -12.21 12.26 18.95
CA SER A 233 -13.40 11.68 18.29
C SER A 233 -13.05 10.39 17.57
N GLY A 234 -14.04 9.56 17.39
CA GLY A 234 -13.90 8.31 16.65
C GLY A 234 -13.40 7.13 17.50
N GLU A 235 -13.19 6.03 16.81
CA GLU A 235 -12.74 4.77 17.40
C GLU A 235 -11.98 3.94 16.38
N ASN A 236 -11.08 3.10 16.86
CA ASN A 236 -10.45 2.08 16.03
C ASN A 236 -11.34 0.84 15.94
N TRP A 237 -11.34 0.20 14.77
CA TRP A 237 -12.09 -1.03 14.59
C TRP A 237 -11.41 -2.20 15.29
N ALA A 238 -12.22 -3.19 15.69
CA ALA A 238 -11.71 -4.47 16.18
C ALA A 238 -10.76 -5.11 15.16
N PRO A 239 -9.78 -5.93 15.63
CA PRO A 239 -8.83 -6.59 14.76
C PRO A 239 -9.50 -7.29 13.59
N SER A 240 -9.01 -7.04 12.39
CA SER A 240 -9.56 -7.59 11.16
C SER A 240 -9.13 -9.05 10.93
N THR A 241 -9.85 -9.75 10.07
CA THR A 241 -9.44 -11.05 9.51
C THR A 241 -8.54 -10.89 8.28
N GLY A 242 -8.41 -9.67 7.75
CA GLY A 242 -7.49 -9.29 6.67
C GLY A 242 -6.18 -8.70 7.19
N ALA A 243 -5.29 -8.40 6.27
CA ALA A 243 -4.00 -7.77 6.59
C ALA A 243 -4.12 -6.24 6.55
N TRP A 244 -4.96 -5.68 7.41
CA TRP A 244 -5.20 -4.25 7.51
C TRP A 244 -5.61 -3.86 8.93
N VAL A 245 -5.42 -2.60 9.26
CA VAL A 245 -5.85 -1.95 10.49
C VAL A 245 -6.55 -0.63 10.16
N GLY A 246 -7.36 -0.10 11.06
CA GLY A 246 -7.97 1.21 10.84
C GLY A 246 -9.04 1.58 11.84
N GLY A 247 -9.56 2.78 11.65
CA GLY A 247 -10.58 3.40 12.49
C GLY A 247 -11.24 4.56 11.76
N TRP A 248 -11.91 5.39 12.51
CA TRP A 248 -12.61 6.57 11.98
C TRP A 248 -12.55 7.74 12.95
N GLN A 249 -12.72 8.95 12.44
CA GLN A 249 -12.86 10.18 13.22
C GLN A 249 -14.03 11.02 12.70
N ASP A 250 -14.71 11.73 13.61
CA ASP A 250 -15.79 12.64 13.27
C ASP A 250 -15.27 13.98 12.76
N LEU A 251 -16.06 14.62 11.90
CA LEU A 251 -15.92 16.03 11.58
C LEU A 251 -16.61 16.90 12.62
N ARG A 252 -16.01 18.06 12.96
CA ARG A 252 -16.70 19.08 13.79
C ARG A 252 -17.98 19.55 13.11
N PRO A 253 -18.99 20.05 13.86
CA PRO A 253 -20.30 20.42 13.30
C PRO A 253 -20.24 21.44 12.13
N HIS A 254 -19.25 22.33 12.11
CA HIS A 254 -19.08 23.34 11.05
C HIS A 254 -18.32 22.82 9.83
N ALA A 255 -17.55 21.74 9.96
CA ALA A 255 -16.76 21.18 8.86
C ALA A 255 -17.56 20.15 8.09
N VAL A 256 -17.42 20.12 6.78
CA VAL A 256 -18.01 19.10 5.88
C VAL A 256 -16.97 18.19 5.25
N THR A 257 -15.71 18.55 5.38
CA THR A 257 -14.54 17.77 4.91
C THR A 257 -13.28 18.20 5.65
N MET A 258 -12.16 17.49 5.40
CA MET A 258 -10.83 17.90 5.82
C MET A 258 -10.29 18.94 4.84
N SER A 259 -10.33 20.21 5.26
CA SER A 259 -9.77 21.36 4.59
C SER A 259 -9.43 22.42 5.64
N LEU A 260 -8.70 23.47 5.28
CA LEU A 260 -8.25 24.50 6.24
C LEU A 260 -9.39 25.24 6.94
N ASP A 261 -10.53 25.34 6.31
CA ASP A 261 -11.72 26.05 6.83
C ASP A 261 -12.94 25.13 7.00
N GLY A 262 -12.78 23.83 6.72
CA GLY A 262 -13.85 22.83 6.79
C GLY A 262 -14.83 22.86 5.62
N HIS A 263 -14.63 23.70 4.60
CA HIS A 263 -15.47 23.77 3.41
C HIS A 263 -14.95 22.89 2.28
N SER A 264 -15.86 22.48 1.38
CA SER A 264 -15.57 21.68 0.19
C SER A 264 -15.83 22.45 -1.08
N ASP A 265 -14.86 22.54 -1.97
CA ASP A 265 -15.06 23.00 -3.35
C ASP A 265 -15.66 21.89 -4.23
N GLY A 266 -15.61 20.63 -3.78
CA GLY A 266 -16.13 19.47 -4.47
C GLY A 266 -17.63 19.22 -4.26
N VAL A 267 -18.02 17.98 -4.42
CA VAL A 267 -19.35 17.42 -4.12
C VAL A 267 -19.16 16.14 -3.32
N PHE A 268 -20.12 15.80 -2.49
CA PHE A 268 -20.06 14.52 -1.78
C PHE A 268 -20.04 13.34 -2.74
N ILE A 269 -19.32 12.30 -2.36
CA ILE A 269 -19.31 11.04 -3.09
C ILE A 269 -20.74 10.49 -3.08
N PRO A 270 -21.32 10.19 -4.26
CA PRO A 270 -22.71 9.71 -4.35
C PRO A 270 -22.90 8.39 -3.63
N GLY A 271 -23.97 8.28 -2.84
CA GLY A 271 -24.34 7.03 -2.16
C GLY A 271 -23.93 6.96 -0.69
N LEU A 272 -23.14 7.91 -0.19
CA LEU A 272 -22.78 7.96 1.22
C LEU A 272 -24.01 8.32 2.10
N ASN A 273 -24.16 7.60 3.20
CA ASN A 273 -25.20 7.88 4.20
C ASN A 273 -24.82 9.05 5.12
N GLU A 274 -25.72 9.46 6.01
CA GLU A 274 -25.51 10.60 6.91
C GLU A 274 -24.31 10.43 7.87
N ILE A 275 -23.96 9.20 8.25
CA ILE A 275 -22.80 8.93 9.11
C ILE A 275 -21.51 9.11 8.31
N GLU A 276 -21.42 8.50 7.12
CA GLU A 276 -20.25 8.58 6.24
C GLU A 276 -19.96 10.01 5.77
N GLN A 277 -21.01 10.83 5.63
CA GLN A 277 -20.87 12.26 5.30
C GLN A 277 -20.34 13.10 6.46
N ARG A 278 -20.15 12.53 7.64
CA ARG A 278 -19.75 13.27 8.85
C ARG A 278 -18.46 12.76 9.49
N ARG A 279 -17.80 11.78 8.86
CA ARG A 279 -16.57 11.19 9.39
C ARG A 279 -15.55 10.93 8.28
N ILE A 280 -14.35 10.64 8.70
CA ILE A 280 -13.26 10.15 7.86
C ILE A 280 -12.90 8.76 8.35
N ASP A 281 -12.85 7.78 7.46
CA ASP A 281 -12.32 6.45 7.73
C ASP A 281 -10.84 6.40 7.34
N TYR A 282 -9.97 5.95 8.25
CA TYR A 282 -8.54 5.78 8.04
C TYR A 282 -8.20 4.30 8.02
N ILE A 283 -7.59 3.83 6.94
CA ILE A 283 -7.32 2.41 6.70
C ILE A 283 -5.86 2.24 6.28
N GLY A 284 -5.13 1.37 6.98
CA GLY A 284 -3.80 0.93 6.57
C GLY A 284 -3.84 -0.50 6.07
N ILE A 285 -3.69 -0.69 4.76
CA ILE A 285 -3.61 -2.00 4.11
C ILE A 285 -2.14 -2.39 4.00
N PHE A 286 -1.77 -3.46 4.70
CA PHE A 286 -0.40 -3.97 4.71
C PHE A 286 0.06 -4.40 3.31
N PRO A 287 1.32 -4.15 2.91
CA PRO A 287 2.33 -3.44 3.69
C PRO A 287 2.42 -1.94 3.34
N ASN A 288 1.72 -1.43 2.31
CA ASN A 288 2.14 -0.19 1.69
C ASN A 288 1.04 0.76 1.18
N LEU A 289 -0.21 0.54 1.54
CA LEU A 289 -1.30 1.43 1.12
C LEU A 289 -2.08 1.95 2.31
N LEU A 290 -2.09 3.27 2.51
CA LEU A 290 -2.97 3.95 3.45
C LEU A 290 -4.09 4.64 2.65
N VAL A 291 -5.30 4.56 3.15
CA VAL A 291 -6.50 5.10 2.49
C VAL A 291 -7.29 5.92 3.48
N SER A 292 -7.49 7.20 3.19
CA SER A 292 -8.38 8.09 3.93
C SER A 292 -9.64 8.33 3.09
N LEU A 293 -10.78 7.87 3.61
CA LEU A 293 -12.08 8.00 2.96
C LEU A 293 -12.79 9.24 3.52
N HIS A 294 -12.86 10.29 2.72
CA HIS A 294 -13.54 11.54 3.06
C HIS A 294 -14.93 11.60 2.41
N PRO A 295 -15.83 12.46 2.88
CA PRO A 295 -17.16 12.59 2.29
C PRO A 295 -17.17 12.99 0.82
N ASP A 296 -16.14 13.69 0.33
CA ASP A 296 -16.07 14.32 -0.97
C ASP A 296 -14.82 14.00 -1.80
N TYR A 297 -13.86 13.25 -1.23
CA TYR A 297 -12.68 12.74 -1.94
C TYR A 297 -12.11 11.51 -1.23
N ILE A 298 -11.23 10.80 -1.91
CA ILE A 298 -10.36 9.78 -1.31
C ILE A 298 -8.92 10.26 -1.43
N MET A 299 -8.19 10.19 -0.32
CA MET A 299 -6.75 10.37 -0.30
C MET A 299 -6.06 9.04 -0.05
N THR A 300 -4.94 8.80 -0.73
CA THR A 300 -4.10 7.63 -0.48
C THR A 300 -2.65 8.01 -0.28
N HIS A 301 -1.96 7.22 0.56
CA HIS A 301 -0.50 7.20 0.64
C HIS A 301 -0.03 5.82 0.19
N ARG A 302 0.68 5.76 -0.92
CA ARG A 302 1.36 4.54 -1.37
C ARG A 302 2.84 4.66 -1.04
N MET A 303 3.36 3.69 -0.30
CA MET A 303 4.73 3.72 0.20
C MET A 303 5.63 2.74 -0.53
N VAL A 304 6.89 3.15 -0.71
CA VAL A 304 7.98 2.27 -1.18
C VAL A 304 9.17 2.48 -0.24
N PRO A 305 9.49 1.51 0.61
CA PRO A 305 10.67 1.62 1.46
C PRO A 305 11.94 1.50 0.62
N LEU A 306 12.81 2.49 0.73
CA LEU A 306 14.06 2.59 -0.03
C LEU A 306 15.25 2.04 0.77
N SER A 307 15.21 2.19 2.09
CA SER A 307 16.19 1.67 3.04
C SER A 307 15.53 1.50 4.42
N PRO A 308 16.23 0.96 5.43
CA PRO A 308 15.69 0.94 6.80
C PRO A 308 15.33 2.34 7.33
N ARG A 309 15.88 3.40 6.74
CA ARG A 309 15.79 4.80 7.22
C ARG A 309 15.20 5.74 6.19
N GLU A 310 14.66 5.23 5.11
CA GLU A 310 14.15 6.08 4.04
C GLU A 310 12.95 5.43 3.36
N THR A 311 11.86 6.18 3.26
CA THR A 311 10.60 5.75 2.63
C THR A 311 10.14 6.79 1.61
N TRP A 312 9.92 6.37 0.37
CA TRP A 312 9.20 7.18 -0.60
C TRP A 312 7.70 7.01 -0.41
N VAL A 313 6.97 8.11 -0.45
CA VAL A 313 5.51 8.15 -0.30
C VAL A 313 4.90 8.94 -1.44
N GLU A 314 3.92 8.36 -2.11
CA GLU A 314 3.06 9.02 -3.07
C GLU A 314 1.68 9.25 -2.48
N CYS A 315 1.26 10.51 -2.42
CA CYS A 315 -0.09 10.90 -2.06
C CYS A 315 -0.90 11.19 -3.31
N GLN A 316 -2.11 10.65 -3.40
CA GLN A 316 -3.06 10.94 -4.48
C GLN A 316 -4.40 11.36 -3.89
N TRP A 317 -5.02 12.37 -4.53
CA TRP A 317 -6.37 12.84 -4.21
C TRP A 317 -7.29 12.56 -5.38
N ALA A 318 -8.31 11.73 -5.16
CA ALA A 318 -9.28 11.32 -6.16
C ALA A 318 -10.69 11.84 -5.79
N PHE A 319 -11.37 12.43 -6.76
CA PHE A 319 -12.65 13.11 -6.59
C PHE A 319 -13.74 12.48 -7.46
N PRO A 320 -15.03 12.59 -7.08
CA PRO A 320 -16.13 12.20 -7.96
C PRO A 320 -16.05 12.97 -9.28
N PRO A 321 -16.35 12.34 -10.43
CA PRO A 321 -16.38 13.04 -11.73
C PRO A 321 -17.29 14.28 -11.70
N GLU A 322 -18.38 14.24 -10.95
CA GLU A 322 -19.34 15.32 -10.78
C GLU A 322 -18.72 16.58 -10.12
N ALA A 323 -17.64 16.41 -9.34
CA ALA A 323 -16.92 17.54 -8.76
C ALA A 323 -16.16 18.34 -9.84
N LEU A 324 -15.66 17.66 -10.88
CA LEU A 324 -14.88 18.27 -11.95
C LEU A 324 -15.74 19.20 -12.82
N ASP A 325 -17.05 18.92 -12.92
CA ASP A 325 -18.02 19.72 -13.65
C ASP A 325 -18.55 20.93 -12.85
N LYS A 326 -18.24 20.99 -11.53
CA LYS A 326 -18.70 22.08 -10.66
C LYS A 326 -17.92 23.38 -10.94
N PRO A 327 -18.61 24.50 -11.25
CA PRO A 327 -17.92 25.78 -11.42
C PRO A 327 -17.13 26.19 -10.18
N GLY A 328 -15.84 26.49 -10.36
CA GLY A 328 -14.94 26.88 -9.27
C GLY A 328 -14.34 25.72 -8.51
N PHE A 329 -14.55 24.47 -8.90
CA PHE A 329 -13.86 23.33 -8.31
C PHE A 329 -12.34 23.48 -8.42
N SER A 330 -11.66 23.23 -7.32
CA SER A 330 -10.20 23.12 -7.26
C SER A 330 -9.84 22.05 -6.23
N PRO A 331 -8.96 21.08 -6.53
CA PRO A 331 -8.51 20.09 -5.56
C PRO A 331 -7.64 20.70 -4.45
N ALA A 332 -7.21 21.94 -4.60
CA ALA A 332 -6.29 22.62 -3.69
C ALA A 332 -6.80 22.67 -2.24
N TYR A 333 -8.11 22.81 -2.01
CA TYR A 333 -8.66 22.84 -0.66
C TYR A 333 -8.30 21.60 0.17
N ALA A 334 -8.28 20.44 -0.46
CA ALA A 334 -7.89 19.17 0.18
C ALA A 334 -6.37 19.00 0.18
N MET A 335 -5.73 19.32 -0.95
CA MET A 335 -4.28 19.12 -1.11
C MET A 335 -3.46 20.01 -0.18
N ASP A 336 -3.81 21.28 -0.06
CA ASP A 336 -3.09 22.23 0.79
C ASP A 336 -3.21 21.87 2.28
N PHE A 337 -4.37 21.42 2.71
CA PHE A 337 -4.61 20.94 4.06
C PHE A 337 -3.71 19.72 4.37
N TRP A 338 -3.72 18.73 3.50
CA TRP A 338 -2.94 17.51 3.71
C TRP A 338 -1.44 17.70 3.49
N ASP A 339 -1.00 18.65 2.65
CA ASP A 339 0.43 18.95 2.53
C ASP A 339 1.00 19.51 3.85
N ILE A 340 0.23 20.35 4.55
CA ILE A 340 0.61 20.86 5.88
C ILE A 340 0.67 19.70 6.87
N THR A 341 -0.40 18.95 7.03
CA THR A 341 -0.50 17.82 7.98
C THR A 341 0.60 16.78 7.72
N ASN A 342 0.77 16.37 6.46
CA ASN A 342 1.81 15.42 6.08
C ASN A 342 3.22 15.90 6.46
N ARG A 343 3.54 17.17 6.25
CA ARG A 343 4.88 17.71 6.61
C ARG A 343 5.12 17.74 8.10
N GLU A 344 4.10 17.97 8.90
CA GLU A 344 4.15 17.87 10.35
C GLU A 344 4.42 16.42 10.78
N ASP A 345 3.70 15.46 10.20
CA ASP A 345 3.89 14.03 10.40
C ASP A 345 5.30 13.55 10.01
N TRP A 346 5.77 13.99 8.81
CA TRP A 346 7.11 13.62 8.37
C TRP A 346 8.18 14.12 9.33
N GLY A 347 8.02 15.33 9.87
CA GLY A 347 8.91 15.88 10.88
C GLY A 347 8.95 15.03 12.16
N ALA A 348 7.81 14.53 12.61
CA ALA A 348 7.68 13.63 13.76
C ALA A 348 8.31 12.25 13.45
N CYS A 349 7.96 11.62 12.32
CA CYS A 349 8.50 10.33 11.89
C CYS A 349 10.04 10.35 11.79
N GLU A 350 10.60 11.39 11.17
CA GLU A 350 12.05 11.56 11.06
C GLU A 350 12.71 11.77 12.42
N SER A 351 12.02 12.45 13.34
CA SER A 351 12.51 12.64 14.72
C SER A 351 12.53 11.32 15.49
N VAL A 352 11.50 10.49 15.34
CA VAL A 352 11.46 9.13 15.91
C VAL A 352 12.61 8.30 15.37
N GLN A 353 12.85 8.31 14.04
CA GLN A 353 13.97 7.58 13.43
C GLN A 353 15.32 7.99 14.02
N ARG A 354 15.57 9.31 14.17
CA ARG A 354 16.81 9.80 14.81
C ARG A 354 16.94 9.33 16.25
N GLY A 355 15.83 9.27 16.98
CA GLY A 355 15.79 8.75 18.35
C GLY A 355 16.16 7.27 18.41
N LEU A 356 15.59 6.44 17.52
CA LEU A 356 15.90 5.01 17.41
C LEU A 356 17.36 4.77 17.02
N ASP A 357 17.91 5.58 16.12
CA ASP A 357 19.32 5.49 15.70
C ASP A 357 20.33 5.97 16.77
N SER A 358 19.87 6.62 17.83
CA SER A 358 20.75 7.14 18.88
C SER A 358 21.48 6.07 19.70
N GLY A 359 20.98 4.82 19.67
CA GLY A 359 21.48 3.71 20.47
C GLY A 359 21.02 3.72 21.93
N PHE A 360 20.10 4.65 22.31
CA PHE A 360 19.53 4.75 23.66
C PHE A 360 18.03 4.41 23.70
N ALA A 361 17.39 4.25 22.53
CA ALA A 361 15.98 3.93 22.48
C ALA A 361 15.71 2.48 22.91
N GLU A 362 14.64 2.30 23.65
CA GLU A 362 14.08 0.97 24.01
C GLU A 362 12.61 0.92 23.61
N PRO A 363 12.04 -0.29 23.32
CA PRO A 363 10.63 -0.43 22.99
C PRO A 363 9.72 0.12 24.09
N GLY A 364 9.02 1.22 23.81
CA GLY A 364 8.09 1.90 24.72
C GLY A 364 6.78 1.15 24.92
N PRO A 365 5.99 1.52 25.96
CA PRO A 365 4.61 1.07 26.11
C PRO A 365 3.69 1.80 25.12
N LEU A 366 2.52 1.24 24.88
CA LEU A 366 1.45 1.87 24.12
C LEU A 366 0.43 2.53 25.05
N SER A 367 -0.06 3.73 24.67
CA SER A 367 -1.20 4.41 25.29
C SER A 367 -2.51 3.64 25.03
N PRO A 368 -3.55 3.80 25.87
CA PRO A 368 -4.89 3.31 25.55
C PRO A 368 -5.45 3.80 24.21
N ASP A 369 -5.02 4.96 23.74
CA ASP A 369 -5.45 5.56 22.46
C ASP A 369 -4.68 5.01 21.24
N GLU A 370 -3.74 4.07 21.45
CA GLU A 370 -2.87 3.48 20.41
C GLU A 370 -3.22 2.00 20.14
N ASP A 371 -4.48 1.61 20.26
CA ASP A 371 -4.90 0.23 20.05
C ASP A 371 -4.77 -0.21 18.57
N ALA A 372 -4.91 0.69 17.59
CA ALA A 372 -4.61 0.38 16.19
C ALA A 372 -3.11 0.17 15.96
N ILE A 373 -2.24 0.92 16.67
CA ILE A 373 -0.79 0.65 16.68
C ILE A 373 -0.51 -0.74 17.24
N TYR A 374 -1.16 -1.11 18.35
CA TYR A 374 -1.05 -2.46 18.90
C TYR A 374 -1.43 -3.54 17.88
N GLN A 375 -2.53 -3.34 17.14
CA GLN A 375 -2.95 -4.26 16.09
C GLN A 375 -1.89 -4.39 15.00
N PHE A 376 -1.35 -3.26 14.53
CA PHE A 376 -0.28 -3.24 13.52
C PHE A 376 1.02 -3.90 14.04
N VAL A 377 1.52 -3.50 15.21
CA VAL A 377 2.73 -4.05 15.82
C VAL A 377 2.63 -5.56 16.02
N THR A 378 1.49 -6.05 16.50
CA THR A 378 1.29 -7.51 16.69
C THR A 378 1.20 -8.25 15.34
N MET A 379 0.61 -7.64 14.31
CA MET A 379 0.59 -8.21 12.96
C MET A 379 2.01 -8.35 12.41
N ILE A 380 2.84 -7.31 12.52
CA ILE A 380 4.25 -7.32 12.09
C ILE A 380 5.07 -8.34 12.89
N ALA A 381 4.92 -8.38 14.23
CA ALA A 381 5.64 -9.31 15.08
C ALA A 381 5.34 -10.78 14.74
N ARG A 382 4.06 -11.11 14.46
CA ARG A 382 3.68 -12.44 13.95
C ARG A 382 4.35 -12.74 12.61
N GLY A 383 4.30 -11.78 11.68
CA GLY A 383 4.96 -11.92 10.38
C GLY A 383 6.46 -12.21 10.52
N TYR A 384 7.17 -11.53 11.40
CA TYR A 384 8.58 -11.78 11.70
C TYR A 384 8.84 -13.18 12.26
N LEU A 385 7.90 -13.75 13.00
CA LEU A 385 7.96 -15.12 13.50
C LEU A 385 7.50 -16.17 12.47
N GLY A 386 7.20 -15.78 11.23
CA GLY A 386 6.69 -16.69 10.20
C GLY A 386 5.27 -17.19 10.47
N GLN A 387 4.54 -16.52 11.35
CA GLN A 387 3.13 -16.81 11.68
C GLN A 387 2.17 -16.06 10.76
N PRO A 388 0.90 -16.50 10.65
CA PRO A 388 -0.13 -15.73 9.95
C PRO A 388 -0.28 -14.32 10.57
N MET A 389 -0.17 -13.28 9.72
CA MET A 389 -0.23 -11.88 10.18
C MET A 389 -1.62 -11.49 10.71
N PRO A 390 -2.76 -11.77 10.03
CA PRO A 390 -4.05 -11.63 10.66
C PRO A 390 -4.13 -12.64 11.81
N ALA A 391 -4.54 -12.19 13.00
CA ALA A 391 -4.90 -13.15 14.05
C ALA A 391 -6.02 -14.03 13.50
N VAL A 392 -5.75 -15.34 13.36
CA VAL A 392 -6.83 -16.30 13.18
C VAL A 392 -7.65 -16.18 14.47
N GLN A 393 -8.80 -15.51 14.42
CA GLN A 393 -9.77 -15.62 15.48
C GLN A 393 -10.21 -17.08 15.44
N GLU A 394 -9.78 -17.90 16.41
CA GLU A 394 -10.49 -19.13 16.69
C GLU A 394 -11.93 -18.72 16.99
N PRO A 395 -12.94 -19.37 16.36
CA PRO A 395 -14.32 -19.08 16.68
C PRO A 395 -14.48 -19.26 18.19
N ALA A 396 -14.93 -18.23 18.88
CA ALA A 396 -15.18 -18.25 20.31
C ALA A 396 -16.18 -19.39 20.59
N GLY A 397 -15.68 -20.51 21.10
CA GLY A 397 -16.46 -21.61 21.65
C GLY A 397 -17.12 -22.52 20.60
N ALA A 398 -16.47 -23.64 20.25
CA ALA A 398 -17.19 -24.86 19.92
C ALA A 398 -17.39 -25.69 21.18
#